data_edc4727987c8083c82b4dd8c99adc0b7
#
_entry.id   edc4727987c8083c82b4dd8c99adc0b7
#
_cell.length_a   1.000
_cell.length_b   1.000
_cell.length_c   1.000
_cell.angle_alpha   90.00
_cell.angle_beta   90.00
_cell.angle_gamma   90.00
#
_symmetry.space_group_name_H-M   'P 1'
#
loop_
_entity.id
_entity.type
_entity.pdbx_description
1 polymer ?
#
loop_
_entity_poly.entity_id
_entity_poly.type
_entity_poly.pdbx_seq_one_letter_code
_entity_poly.pdbx_strand_id
1 'polypeptide(L)'
;FYHQQHCDMMCIMGDILNYGPRNGLPEGLNPKAIAEKLNAIADEIVAVRGNCDSEVDQMLLSFPILQDYMLLVDNGKKLLLTHGHIYNKENRPKGNFDAIIYGHTHLWELEREENTVICNTGSVTFPKGGNPPTLGTYEDGVIKIFHLNGELLKQITL
;
A
#
# COMPACT_ATOMS: atom_id res chain seq x y z
N PHE A 1 2.17 14.15 4.55
CA PHE A 1 2.02 13.10 5.56
C PHE A 1 3.34 12.35 5.80
N TYR A 2 3.95 11.69 4.78
CA TYR A 2 5.15 10.88 4.91
C TYR A 2 6.29 11.57 5.68
N HIS A 3 6.72 12.76 5.24
CA HIS A 3 7.75 13.52 5.93
C HIS A 3 7.32 14.06 7.30
N GLN A 4 6.03 14.35 7.50
CA GLN A 4 5.50 14.83 8.79
C GLN A 4 5.49 13.73 9.86
N GLN A 5 5.34 12.47 9.47
CA GLN A 5 5.38 11.33 10.36
C GLN A 5 6.79 10.77 10.59
N HIS A 6 7.81 11.37 9.95
CA HIS A 6 9.22 10.91 10.03
C HIS A 6 9.38 9.42 9.70
N CYS A 7 8.64 8.93 8.69
CA CYS A 7 8.74 7.53 8.26
C CYS A 7 10.11 7.24 7.62
N ASP A 8 10.69 6.10 7.95
CA ASP A 8 11.96 5.64 7.40
C ASP A 8 11.79 5.06 5.99
N MET A 9 10.60 4.55 5.65
CA MET A 9 10.31 3.87 4.39
C MET A 9 8.88 4.09 3.94
N MET A 10 8.71 4.30 2.64
CA MET A 10 7.40 4.32 1.98
C MET A 10 7.16 2.98 1.28
N CYS A 11 6.10 2.26 1.69
CA CYS A 11 5.68 1.02 1.04
C CYS A 11 4.50 1.32 0.11
N ILE A 12 4.68 1.12 -1.20
CA ILE A 12 3.63 1.36 -2.21
C ILE A 12 2.99 0.01 -2.59
N MET A 13 1.67 -0.09 -2.41
CA MET A 13 0.91 -1.32 -2.64
C MET A 13 0.49 -1.53 -4.10
N GLY A 14 1.20 -0.94 -5.06
CA GLY A 14 0.95 -1.11 -6.50
C GLY A 14 -0.06 -0.13 -7.10
N ASP A 15 -0.29 -0.26 -8.43
CA ASP A 15 -1.10 0.64 -9.27
C ASP A 15 -0.59 2.10 -9.16
N ILE A 16 0.72 2.29 -9.41
CA ILE A 16 1.45 3.51 -9.06
C ILE A 16 1.14 4.65 -10.03
N LEU A 17 1.27 4.40 -11.33
CA LEU A 17 1.13 5.40 -12.38
C LEU A 17 -0.15 5.23 -13.20
N ASN A 18 -0.82 4.09 -13.06
CA ASN A 18 -2.00 3.69 -13.81
C ASN A 18 -3.00 3.00 -12.89
N TYR A 19 -4.26 3.29 -13.04
CA TYR A 19 -5.35 2.80 -12.17
C TYR A 19 -6.33 1.89 -12.90
N GLY A 20 -5.99 1.51 -14.15
CA GLY A 20 -6.80 0.66 -15.01
C GLY A 20 -8.03 1.36 -15.61
N PRO A 21 -8.54 0.83 -16.72
CA PRO A 21 -9.60 1.48 -17.50
C PRO A 21 -10.96 1.55 -16.78
N ARG A 22 -11.15 0.78 -15.73
CA ARG A 22 -12.40 0.74 -14.96
C ARG A 22 -12.56 1.90 -13.97
N ASN A 23 -11.45 2.53 -13.57
CA ASN A 23 -11.47 3.56 -12.53
C ASN A 23 -11.52 5.00 -13.10
N GLY A 24 -11.44 5.15 -14.41
CA GLY A 24 -11.36 6.47 -15.06
C GLY A 24 -9.99 7.14 -14.84
N LEU A 25 -9.94 8.42 -15.16
CA LEU A 25 -8.74 9.25 -14.99
C LEU A 25 -9.04 10.34 -13.95
N PRO A 26 -8.26 10.45 -12.87
CA PRO A 26 -8.41 11.55 -11.92
C PRO A 26 -8.13 12.88 -12.61
N GLU A 27 -8.83 13.93 -12.17
CA GLU A 27 -8.50 15.28 -12.60
C GLU A 27 -7.06 15.62 -12.21
N GLY A 28 -6.29 16.16 -13.16
CA GLY A 28 -4.90 16.53 -12.93
C GLY A 28 -3.92 15.35 -12.90
N LEU A 29 -4.33 14.14 -13.28
CA LEU A 29 -3.42 12.99 -13.38
C LEU A 29 -2.22 13.32 -14.27
N ASN A 30 -1.03 13.21 -13.70
CA ASN A 30 0.23 13.41 -14.41
C ASN A 30 1.24 12.33 -14.00
N PRO A 31 1.25 11.14 -14.68
CA PRO A 31 2.13 10.03 -14.33
C PRO A 31 3.61 10.40 -14.35
N LYS A 32 4.02 11.28 -15.28
CA LYS A 32 5.41 11.74 -15.35
C LYS A 32 5.81 12.55 -14.11
N ALA A 33 4.97 13.48 -13.67
CA ALA A 33 5.23 14.26 -12.47
C ALA A 33 5.20 13.41 -11.19
N ILE A 34 4.36 12.35 -11.15
CA ILE A 34 4.35 11.37 -10.07
C ILE A 34 5.69 10.62 -10.05
N ALA A 35 6.13 10.10 -11.20
CA ALA A 35 7.40 9.38 -11.31
C ALA A 35 8.60 10.27 -10.91
N GLU A 36 8.65 11.52 -11.33
CA GLU A 36 9.69 12.49 -10.94
C GLU A 36 9.76 12.69 -9.42
N LYS A 37 8.60 12.83 -8.76
CA LYS A 37 8.53 13.01 -7.29
C LYS A 37 8.95 11.74 -6.54
N LEU A 38 8.50 10.57 -6.98
CA LEU A 38 8.86 9.30 -6.35
C LEU A 38 10.35 8.98 -6.57
N ASN A 39 10.89 9.22 -7.76
CA ASN A 39 12.32 9.02 -8.04
C ASN A 39 13.23 9.91 -7.17
N ALA A 40 12.75 11.09 -6.74
CA ALA A 40 13.51 11.97 -5.86
C ALA A 40 13.73 11.39 -4.45
N ILE A 41 12.94 10.39 -4.05
CA ILE A 41 13.04 9.67 -2.76
C ILE A 41 13.14 8.15 -2.96
N ALA A 42 13.69 7.71 -4.09
CA ALA A 42 13.70 6.30 -4.49
C ALA A 42 14.37 5.37 -3.47
N ASP A 43 15.38 5.85 -2.76
CA ASP A 43 16.11 5.10 -1.73
C ASP A 43 15.24 4.80 -0.48
N GLU A 44 14.15 5.53 -0.31
CA GLU A 44 13.20 5.37 0.79
C GLU A 44 11.95 4.57 0.37
N ILE A 45 11.88 4.10 -0.91
CA ILE A 45 10.69 3.43 -1.44
C ILE A 45 10.93 1.95 -1.66
N VAL A 46 9.95 1.16 -1.23
CA VAL A 46 9.74 -0.22 -1.67
C VAL A 46 8.32 -0.34 -2.22
N ALA A 47 8.14 -1.12 -3.28
CA ALA A 47 6.83 -1.26 -3.91
C ALA A 47 6.55 -2.70 -4.30
N VAL A 48 5.27 -3.08 -4.30
CA VAL A 48 4.79 -4.34 -4.87
C VAL A 48 4.00 -4.05 -6.14
N ARG A 49 3.95 -5.02 -7.05
CA ARG A 49 3.27 -4.91 -8.32
C ARG A 49 1.74 -4.90 -8.15
N GLY A 50 1.10 -3.88 -8.66
CA GLY A 50 -0.34 -3.87 -8.88
C GLY A 50 -0.74 -4.56 -10.20
N ASN A 51 -2.03 -4.73 -10.40
CA ASN A 51 -2.54 -5.34 -11.64
C ASN A 51 -2.46 -4.38 -12.84
N CYS A 52 -2.22 -3.11 -12.61
CA CYS A 52 -2.06 -2.11 -13.67
C CYS A 52 -0.60 -1.73 -13.94
N ASP A 53 0.33 -2.09 -13.04
CA ASP A 53 1.75 -1.81 -13.22
C ASP A 53 2.37 -2.70 -14.30
N SER A 54 3.19 -2.10 -15.14
CA SER A 54 3.80 -2.74 -16.30
C SER A 54 5.30 -2.46 -16.40
N GLU A 55 5.96 -3.15 -17.33
CA GLU A 55 7.36 -2.89 -17.67
C GLU A 55 7.57 -1.45 -18.17
N VAL A 56 6.55 -0.83 -18.77
CA VAL A 56 6.61 0.57 -19.22
C VAL A 56 6.64 1.52 -18.02
N ASP A 57 5.85 1.22 -16.97
CA ASP A 57 5.88 2.01 -15.72
C ASP A 57 7.25 1.85 -15.03
N GLN A 58 7.82 0.63 -15.02
CA GLN A 58 9.17 0.38 -14.49
C GLN A 58 10.26 1.19 -15.22
N MET A 59 10.08 1.49 -16.51
CA MET A 59 11.05 2.32 -17.24
C MET A 59 11.07 3.79 -16.76
N LEU A 60 10.01 4.25 -16.10
CA LEU A 60 9.88 5.60 -15.57
C LEU A 60 10.32 5.71 -14.10
N LEU A 61 10.32 4.58 -13.37
CA LEU A 61 10.61 4.52 -11.94
C LEU A 61 11.98 3.91 -11.69
N SER A 62 12.80 4.56 -10.88
CA SER A 62 14.19 4.15 -10.61
C SER A 62 14.31 3.08 -9.50
N PHE A 63 13.21 2.72 -8.85
CA PHE A 63 13.13 1.64 -7.86
C PHE A 63 12.29 0.47 -8.41
N PRO A 64 12.52 -0.78 -7.92
CA PRO A 64 11.78 -1.96 -8.40
C PRO A 64 10.28 -1.90 -8.06
N ILE A 65 9.41 -2.22 -9.03
CA ILE A 65 7.95 -2.22 -8.85
C ILE A 65 7.26 -3.53 -9.29
N LEU A 66 7.98 -4.51 -9.83
CA LEU A 66 7.39 -5.68 -10.48
C LEU A 66 7.38 -6.96 -9.62
N GLN A 67 7.64 -6.87 -8.33
CA GLN A 67 7.50 -7.99 -7.39
C GLN A 67 6.07 -8.15 -6.89
N ASP A 68 5.51 -9.37 -6.96
CA ASP A 68 4.13 -9.65 -6.59
C ASP A 68 3.86 -9.50 -5.09
N TYR A 69 4.89 -9.66 -4.26
CA TYR A 69 4.81 -9.49 -2.81
C TYR A 69 6.17 -9.14 -2.20
N MET A 70 6.14 -8.68 -0.97
CA MET A 70 7.32 -8.44 -0.15
C MET A 70 7.07 -8.94 1.28
N LEU A 71 8.10 -9.47 1.91
CA LEU A 71 8.07 -9.84 3.32
C LEU A 71 8.90 -8.83 4.12
N LEU A 72 8.24 -8.07 4.98
CA LEU A 72 8.88 -7.24 5.98
C LEU A 72 8.97 -8.03 7.29
N VAL A 73 10.16 -8.05 7.89
CA VAL A 73 10.39 -8.68 9.20
C VAL A 73 10.91 -7.63 10.16
N ASP A 74 10.18 -7.39 11.23
CA ASP A 74 10.52 -6.42 12.27
C ASP A 74 10.28 -7.03 13.65
N ASN A 75 11.29 -7.04 14.53
CA ASN A 75 11.23 -7.58 15.89
C ASN A 75 10.58 -8.98 15.98
N GLY A 76 10.84 -9.85 14.98
CA GLY A 76 10.28 -11.19 14.88
C GLY A 76 8.85 -11.24 14.29
N LYS A 77 8.22 -10.10 14.05
CA LYS A 77 6.94 -10.00 13.33
C LYS A 77 7.14 -10.12 11.83
N LYS A 78 6.27 -10.86 11.17
CA LYS A 78 6.30 -11.09 9.71
C LYS A 78 5.09 -10.44 9.07
N LEU A 79 5.32 -9.41 8.27
CA LEU A 79 4.29 -8.68 7.54
C LEU A 79 4.42 -9.02 6.06
N LEU A 80 3.37 -9.60 5.48
CA LEU A 80 3.28 -9.81 4.04
C LEU A 80 2.65 -8.56 3.40
N LEU A 81 3.37 -7.91 2.50
CA LEU A 81 2.89 -6.80 1.70
C LEU A 81 2.60 -7.29 0.29
N THR A 82 1.41 -6.99 -0.22
CA THR A 82 0.97 -7.39 -1.57
C THR A 82 0.01 -6.34 -2.12
N HIS A 83 -0.26 -6.35 -3.42
CA HIS A 83 -1.27 -5.44 -3.96
C HIS A 83 -2.69 -5.83 -3.55
N GLY A 84 -3.02 -7.11 -3.51
CA GLY A 84 -4.35 -7.61 -3.15
C GLY A 84 -5.09 -8.32 -4.29
N HIS A 85 -4.62 -8.22 -5.54
CA HIS A 85 -5.27 -8.89 -6.68
C HIS A 85 -4.95 -10.39 -6.77
N ILE A 86 -3.83 -10.84 -6.17
CA ILE A 86 -3.43 -12.25 -6.08
C ILE A 86 -3.67 -12.75 -4.64
N TYR A 87 -2.99 -12.13 -3.68
CA TYR A 87 -3.11 -12.48 -2.26
C TYR A 87 -3.83 -11.37 -1.50
N ASN A 88 -4.81 -11.77 -0.71
CA ASN A 88 -5.68 -10.88 0.06
C ASN A 88 -6.33 -11.65 1.22
N LYS A 89 -7.34 -11.10 1.85
CA LYS A 89 -8.10 -11.71 2.94
C LYS A 89 -8.73 -13.05 2.54
N GLU A 90 -9.31 -13.13 1.34
CA GLU A 90 -10.04 -14.30 0.85
C GLU A 90 -9.09 -15.36 0.25
N ASN A 91 -7.94 -14.92 -0.27
CA ASN A 91 -6.93 -15.81 -0.88
C ASN A 91 -5.57 -15.64 -0.20
N ARG A 92 -5.46 -16.15 1.01
CA ARG A 92 -4.22 -16.06 1.80
C ARG A 92 -3.18 -17.06 1.33
N PRO A 93 -1.93 -16.64 1.14
CA PRO A 93 -0.85 -17.59 0.89
C PRO A 93 -0.60 -18.45 2.14
N LYS A 94 -0.14 -19.68 1.92
CA LYS A 94 0.30 -20.54 3.03
C LYS A 94 1.52 -19.92 3.70
N GLY A 95 1.47 -19.81 5.01
CA GLY A 95 2.55 -19.25 5.84
C GLY A 95 2.01 -18.69 7.14
N ASN A 96 2.91 -18.44 8.09
CA ASN A 96 2.58 -17.77 9.33
C ASN A 96 2.97 -16.30 9.18
N PHE A 97 1.97 -15.41 9.04
CA PHE A 97 2.14 -13.96 8.98
C PHE A 97 1.42 -13.30 10.15
N ASP A 98 2.07 -12.37 10.82
CA ASP A 98 1.44 -11.55 11.85
C ASP A 98 0.50 -10.51 11.24
N ALA A 99 0.82 -10.05 10.00
CA ALA A 99 -0.06 -9.20 9.22
C ALA A 99 0.01 -9.51 7.72
N ILE A 100 -1.12 -9.28 7.02
CA ILE A 100 -1.23 -9.20 5.56
C ILE A 100 -1.74 -7.81 5.21
N ILE A 101 -0.90 -7.03 4.50
CA ILE A 101 -1.17 -5.63 4.15
C ILE A 101 -1.33 -5.52 2.64
N TYR A 102 -2.43 -4.92 2.19
CA TYR A 102 -2.74 -4.79 0.76
C TYR A 102 -3.61 -3.57 0.43
N GLY A 103 -3.95 -3.37 -0.83
CA GLY A 103 -4.81 -2.32 -1.36
C GLY A 103 -5.87 -2.87 -2.32
N HIS A 104 -5.80 -2.55 -3.62
CA HIS A 104 -6.57 -3.06 -4.75
C HIS A 104 -8.09 -2.80 -4.71
N THR A 105 -8.77 -3.11 -3.62
CA THR A 105 -10.23 -2.96 -3.52
C THR A 105 -10.66 -1.51 -3.38
N HIS A 106 -9.75 -0.63 -2.94
CA HIS A 106 -9.97 0.78 -2.59
C HIS A 106 -10.91 0.98 -1.39
N LEU A 107 -11.14 -0.08 -0.62
CA LEU A 107 -11.90 -0.09 0.63
C LEU A 107 -10.92 -0.35 1.76
N TRP A 108 -10.76 0.60 2.68
CA TRP A 108 -9.88 0.36 3.81
C TRP A 108 -10.49 -0.63 4.81
N GLU A 109 -9.65 -1.44 5.38
CA GLU A 109 -10.01 -2.43 6.41
C GLU A 109 -8.83 -2.62 7.36
N LEU A 110 -9.10 -2.76 8.65
CA LEU A 110 -8.08 -3.13 9.63
C LEU A 110 -8.75 -3.98 10.69
N GLU A 111 -8.49 -5.28 10.69
CA GLU A 111 -9.08 -6.21 11.67
C GLU A 111 -8.12 -7.37 11.97
N ARG A 112 -8.38 -8.06 13.07
CA ARG A 112 -7.69 -9.31 13.41
C ARG A 112 -8.59 -10.48 13.07
N GLU A 113 -8.06 -11.39 12.27
CA GLU A 113 -8.67 -12.68 12.01
C GLU A 113 -7.75 -13.79 12.50
N GLU A 114 -8.21 -14.53 13.49
CA GLU A 114 -7.40 -15.53 14.20
C GLU A 114 -6.10 -14.90 14.75
N ASN A 115 -4.95 -15.35 14.24
CA ASN A 115 -3.63 -14.88 14.65
C ASN A 115 -3.01 -13.86 13.67
N THR A 116 -3.73 -13.44 12.62
CA THR A 116 -3.22 -12.55 11.58
C THR A 116 -4.01 -11.25 11.55
N VAL A 117 -3.32 -10.13 11.48
CA VAL A 117 -3.96 -8.83 11.21
C VAL A 117 -4.13 -8.65 9.71
N ILE A 118 -5.35 -8.37 9.29
CA ILE A 118 -5.71 -8.04 7.91
C ILE A 118 -5.79 -6.52 7.81
N CYS A 119 -5.01 -5.96 6.91
CA CYS A 119 -4.96 -4.52 6.66
C CYS A 119 -5.10 -4.23 5.18
N ASN A 120 -6.20 -3.61 4.79
CA ASN A 120 -6.31 -2.95 3.49
C ASN A 120 -6.15 -1.45 3.70
N THR A 121 -5.17 -0.85 3.05
CA THR A 121 -4.86 0.58 3.24
C THR A 121 -5.86 1.51 2.54
N GLY A 122 -6.78 0.97 1.77
CA GLY A 122 -7.74 1.74 0.97
C GLY A 122 -7.11 2.33 -0.28
N SER A 123 -7.39 3.58 -0.56
CA SER A 123 -6.82 4.30 -1.71
C SER A 123 -6.64 5.78 -1.39
N VAL A 124 -5.51 6.33 -1.82
CA VAL A 124 -5.23 7.76 -1.75
C VAL A 124 -5.88 8.53 -2.90
N THR A 125 -6.19 7.86 -4.02
CA THR A 125 -6.68 8.48 -5.26
C THR A 125 -8.14 8.16 -5.55
N PHE A 126 -8.55 6.88 -5.40
CA PHE A 126 -9.90 6.39 -5.73
C PHE A 126 -10.54 5.63 -4.57
N PRO A 127 -10.78 6.27 -3.42
CA PRO A 127 -11.48 5.60 -2.33
C PRO A 127 -12.88 5.18 -2.76
N LYS A 128 -13.34 4.02 -2.31
CA LYS A 128 -14.68 3.47 -2.58
C LYS A 128 -15.52 3.40 -1.31
N GLY A 129 -16.80 3.04 -1.46
CA GLY A 129 -17.72 2.87 -0.33
C GLY A 129 -18.06 4.15 0.42
N GLY A 130 -17.86 5.32 -0.20
CA GLY A 130 -18.08 6.61 0.47
C GLY A 130 -16.94 6.99 1.44
N ASN A 131 -15.84 6.22 1.45
CA ASN A 131 -14.69 6.52 2.28
C ASN A 131 -13.88 7.71 1.72
N PRO A 132 -13.24 8.50 2.59
CA PRO A 132 -12.24 9.48 2.15
C PRO A 132 -10.93 8.75 1.77
N PRO A 133 -9.98 9.48 1.15
CA PRO A 133 -8.64 8.96 0.90
C PRO A 133 -7.94 8.52 2.19
N THR A 134 -7.36 7.30 2.16
CA THR A 134 -6.70 6.69 3.33
C THR A 134 -5.30 6.18 3.01
N LEU A 135 -4.51 6.02 4.06
CA LEU A 135 -3.20 5.38 4.05
C LEU A 135 -2.97 4.64 5.38
N GLY A 136 -1.95 3.77 5.41
CA GLY A 136 -1.53 3.07 6.62
C GLY A 136 -0.13 3.45 7.08
N THR A 137 0.15 3.29 8.36
CA THR A 137 1.51 3.28 8.92
C THR A 137 1.74 2.00 9.74
N TYR A 138 2.99 1.60 9.83
CA TYR A 138 3.46 0.55 10.74
C TYR A 138 4.63 1.09 11.55
N GLU A 139 4.60 0.92 12.87
CA GLU A 139 5.64 1.33 13.79
C GLU A 139 5.56 0.45 15.05
N ASP A 140 6.67 -0.15 15.45
CA ASP A 140 6.81 -0.94 16.71
C ASP A 140 5.70 -1.98 16.93
N GLY A 141 5.32 -2.70 15.88
CA GLY A 141 4.26 -3.71 15.95
C GLY A 141 2.84 -3.14 15.91
N VAL A 142 2.65 -1.83 15.69
CA VAL A 142 1.34 -1.19 15.60
C VAL A 142 1.04 -0.79 14.16
N ILE A 143 -0.07 -1.28 13.63
CA ILE A 143 -0.62 -0.83 12.34
C ILE A 143 -1.71 0.20 12.60
N LYS A 144 -1.65 1.33 11.90
CA LYS A 144 -2.64 2.42 11.99
C LYS A 144 -3.15 2.77 10.60
N ILE A 145 -4.44 3.08 10.47
CA ILE A 145 -5.05 3.65 9.26
C ILE A 145 -5.46 5.08 9.54
N PHE A 146 -5.10 5.98 8.62
CA PHE A 146 -5.39 7.41 8.70
C PHE A 146 -6.14 7.89 7.47
N HIS A 147 -6.94 8.95 7.63
CA HIS A 147 -7.28 9.85 6.53
C HIS A 147 -6.04 10.64 6.09
N LEU A 148 -6.01 11.11 4.84
CA LEU A 148 -4.91 11.97 4.35
C LEU A 148 -4.79 13.30 5.12
N ASN A 149 -5.85 13.75 5.81
CA ASN A 149 -5.80 14.93 6.68
C ASN A 149 -5.10 14.70 8.02
N GLY A 150 -4.67 13.45 8.32
CA GLY A 150 -3.98 13.08 9.54
C GLY A 150 -4.89 12.50 10.65
N GLU A 151 -6.19 12.41 10.42
CA GLU A 151 -7.12 11.80 11.39
C GLU A 151 -6.92 10.29 11.47
N LEU A 152 -6.68 9.77 12.69
CA LEU A 152 -6.59 8.34 12.96
C LEU A 152 -7.98 7.69 12.90
N LEU A 153 -8.15 6.70 12.03
CA LEU A 153 -9.39 5.94 11.92
C LEU A 153 -9.39 4.69 12.80
N LYS A 154 -8.31 3.94 12.77
CA LYS A 154 -8.18 2.67 13.50
C LYS A 154 -6.72 2.29 13.71
N GLN A 155 -6.45 1.57 14.82
CA GLN A 155 -5.15 0.95 15.05
C GLN A 155 -5.28 -0.44 15.65
N ILE A 156 -4.30 -1.31 15.36
CA ILE A 156 -4.17 -2.66 15.94
C ILE A 156 -2.68 -2.93 16.22
N THR A 157 -2.40 -3.48 17.39
CA THR A 157 -1.07 -4.01 17.76
C THR A 157 -0.97 -5.47 17.30
N LEU A 158 0.16 -5.90 16.69
CA LEU A 158 0.43 -7.28 16.24
C LEU A 158 0.72 -8.25 17.39
#